data_0d11f24bf2ea5452877fa66460c14c2b
#
_entry.id   0d11f24bf2ea5452877fa66460c14c2b
#
_cell.length_a   1.000
_cell.length_b   1.000
_cell.length_c   1.000
_cell.angle_alpha   90.00
_cell.angle_beta   90.00
_cell.angle_gamma   90.00
#
_symmetry.space_group_name_H-M   'P 1'
#
loop_
_entity.id
_entity.type
_entity.pdbx_description
1 polymer ?
#
loop_
_entity_poly.entity_id
_entity_poly.type
_entity_poly.pdbx_seq_one_letter_code
_entity_poly.pdbx_strand_id
1 'polypeptide(L)'
;MITFNHEKTFRDRGLGLLVCNIGLAKPKAVKFKYQSYNVSGFGKLFSAQYRNEQPVSMVAKLYLPKSDKPVPLVIVQHGTAQIKNIKSWYNIIIPALVDSGIGVLVNDHYTGRKVKKDFAWLNFSTRLADNIEAFNTLVKDSRIDPKKIGFTGYSYGGMEALFLAYKPFQTLLNGSFAAHLPFYPACDAVMQEDMTNAPMKIILAELDDYTPAKFCIDYAKKKNLDILVYEGAHHGFIKKKSLSFHKDAWTWANCSGGYINTDGTWFYENQLWTGTEDEITWAITEKCGTRGVHTGGTKEEVLRAVDDTVAFFKTHLK
;
A
#
# COMPACT_ATOMS: atom_id res chain seq x y z
N MET A 1 -14.47 -35.84 -8.09
CA MET A 1 -13.81 -36.52 -6.96
C MET A 1 -12.32 -36.47 -7.26
N ILE A 2 -11.62 -35.46 -6.75
CA ILE A 2 -10.16 -35.28 -6.93
C ILE A 2 -9.58 -35.35 -5.53
N THR A 3 -8.87 -36.40 -5.25
CA THR A 3 -8.17 -36.70 -4.00
C THR A 3 -6.93 -35.85 -3.89
N PHE A 4 -6.83 -35.04 -2.84
CA PHE A 4 -5.60 -34.37 -2.43
C PHE A 4 -4.72 -35.37 -1.65
N ASN A 5 -3.55 -35.65 -2.18
CA ASN A 5 -2.51 -36.37 -1.47
C ASN A 5 -1.82 -35.40 -0.50
N HIS A 6 -2.01 -35.61 0.80
CA HIS A 6 -1.13 -35.15 1.86
C HIS A 6 0.09 -36.07 1.91
N GLU A 7 1.27 -35.47 1.92
CA GLU A 7 2.44 -35.78 2.73
C GLU A 7 3.71 -35.18 2.13
N LYS A 8 4.21 -34.14 2.77
CA LYS A 8 5.65 -33.97 3.00
C LYS A 8 5.86 -33.09 4.23
N THR A 9 6.11 -33.79 5.32
CA THR A 9 6.66 -33.25 6.56
C THR A 9 7.97 -32.49 6.29
N PHE A 10 7.96 -31.19 6.46
CA PHE A 10 9.19 -30.41 6.63
C PHE A 10 9.54 -30.38 8.11
N ARG A 11 10.56 -31.15 8.46
CA ARG A 11 11.22 -31.12 9.76
C ARG A 11 11.79 -29.73 10.05
N ASP A 12 11.47 -29.26 11.23
CA ASP A 12 12.12 -28.19 11.97
C ASP A 12 13.61 -28.06 11.65
N ARG A 13 13.99 -26.93 11.07
CA ARG A 13 15.27 -26.32 11.35
C ARG A 13 14.97 -25.02 12.08
N GLY A 14 14.94 -25.12 13.41
CA GLY A 14 14.93 -23.98 14.29
C GLY A 14 16.14 -23.10 14.01
N LEU A 15 15.96 -22.07 13.18
CA LEU A 15 16.78 -20.86 13.24
C LEU A 15 16.10 -19.93 14.24
N GLY A 16 16.38 -20.17 15.50
CA GLY A 16 16.13 -19.19 16.54
C GLY A 16 16.92 -17.93 16.20
N LEU A 17 16.28 -16.96 15.57
CA LEU A 17 16.78 -15.59 15.56
C LEU A 17 16.81 -15.14 17.02
N LEU A 18 18.01 -15.18 17.64
CA LEU A 18 18.31 -14.43 18.83
C LEU A 18 17.96 -12.96 18.51
N VAL A 19 16.77 -12.53 18.92
CA VAL A 19 16.49 -11.10 19.07
C VAL A 19 17.35 -10.66 20.25
N CYS A 20 18.63 -10.37 19.97
CA CYS A 20 19.44 -9.58 20.86
C CYS A 20 18.70 -8.25 21.02
N ASN A 21 18.12 -8.04 22.20
CA ASN A 21 17.69 -6.74 22.69
C ASN A 21 18.92 -5.84 22.91
N ILE A 22 19.66 -5.57 21.85
CA ILE A 22 20.56 -4.43 21.80
C ILE A 22 19.62 -3.27 21.63
N GLY A 23 19.57 -2.36 22.59
CA GLY A 23 18.78 -1.14 22.56
C GLY A 23 19.21 -0.29 21.35
N LEU A 24 18.74 -0.65 20.16
CA LEU A 24 19.01 0.05 18.93
C LEU A 24 18.39 1.43 19.03
N ALA A 25 19.20 2.45 18.88
CA ALA A 25 18.72 3.83 18.86
C ALA A 25 17.66 3.97 17.75
N LYS A 26 16.48 4.45 18.11
CA LYS A 26 15.41 4.69 17.11
C LYS A 26 15.96 5.55 15.98
N PRO A 27 15.80 5.14 14.72
CA PRO A 27 16.31 5.93 13.61
C PRO A 27 15.70 7.33 13.64
N LYS A 28 16.55 8.34 13.43
CA LYS A 28 16.14 9.75 13.50
C LYS A 28 15.44 10.14 12.19
N ALA A 29 14.22 10.66 12.32
CA ALA A 29 13.48 11.21 11.20
C ALA A 29 14.07 12.53 10.71
N VAL A 30 14.19 12.69 9.40
CA VAL A 30 14.45 13.97 8.73
C VAL A 30 13.16 14.41 8.02
N LYS A 31 12.84 15.70 8.03
CA LYS A 31 11.73 16.22 7.25
C LYS A 31 12.08 16.15 5.76
N PHE A 32 11.23 15.49 5.00
CA PHE A 32 11.30 15.44 3.54
C PHE A 32 10.15 16.28 2.98
N LYS A 33 10.48 17.30 2.20
CA LYS A 33 9.51 18.26 1.67
C LYS A 33 9.38 18.07 0.15
N TYR A 34 8.16 18.09 -0.35
CA TYR A 34 7.86 18.06 -1.77
C TYR A 34 6.55 18.81 -2.07
N GLN A 35 6.30 19.09 -3.34
CA GLN A 35 5.02 19.65 -3.78
C GLN A 35 4.15 18.52 -4.33
N SER A 36 2.86 18.58 -4.05
CA SER A 36 1.84 17.72 -4.64
C SER A 36 0.61 18.54 -4.99
N TYR A 37 -0.47 17.89 -5.41
CA TYR A 37 -1.65 18.55 -5.95
C TYR A 37 -2.92 17.83 -5.52
N ASN A 38 -4.06 18.53 -5.56
CA ASN A 38 -5.37 17.88 -5.46
C ASN A 38 -5.81 17.44 -6.86
N VAL A 39 -6.20 16.19 -7.00
CA VAL A 39 -6.55 15.57 -8.27
C VAL A 39 -7.95 15.00 -8.18
N SER A 40 -8.86 15.42 -9.05
CA SER A 40 -10.27 15.06 -8.98
C SER A 40 -10.62 13.71 -9.61
N GLY A 41 -9.67 13.04 -10.25
CA GLY A 41 -9.89 11.72 -10.88
C GLY A 41 -8.76 11.30 -11.80
N PHE A 42 -8.84 10.07 -12.29
CA PHE A 42 -7.80 9.44 -13.11
C PHE A 42 -7.52 10.16 -14.43
N GLY A 43 -8.55 10.62 -15.13
CA GLY A 43 -8.37 11.37 -16.39
C GLY A 43 -7.50 12.61 -16.20
N LYS A 44 -7.68 13.33 -15.07
CA LYS A 44 -6.86 14.48 -14.74
C LYS A 44 -5.45 14.09 -14.30
N LEU A 45 -5.31 12.96 -13.62
CA LEU A 45 -4.03 12.40 -13.20
C LEU A 45 -3.19 12.03 -14.45
N PHE A 46 -3.73 11.23 -15.36
CA PHE A 46 -2.99 10.72 -16.51
C PHE A 46 -2.73 11.77 -17.60
N SER A 47 -3.58 12.81 -17.72
CA SER A 47 -3.27 13.96 -18.58
C SER A 47 -2.14 14.83 -18.03
N ALA A 48 -1.67 14.59 -16.80
CA ALA A 48 -0.71 15.39 -16.06
C ALA A 48 -1.11 16.88 -15.87
N GLN A 49 -2.34 17.26 -16.24
CA GLN A 49 -2.84 18.64 -16.13
C GLN A 49 -2.95 19.11 -14.66
N TYR A 50 -3.03 18.17 -13.71
CA TYR A 50 -3.04 18.49 -12.28
C TYR A 50 -1.80 19.30 -11.87
N ARG A 51 -0.66 19.18 -12.57
CA ARG A 51 0.57 19.94 -12.29
C ARG A 51 0.46 21.44 -12.61
N ASN A 52 -0.57 21.85 -13.32
CA ASN A 52 -0.86 23.24 -13.60
C ASN A 52 -1.72 23.90 -12.51
N GLU A 53 -2.17 23.12 -11.53
CA GLU A 53 -2.98 23.62 -10.43
C GLU A 53 -2.14 24.14 -9.26
N GLN A 54 -2.83 24.75 -8.29
CA GLN A 54 -2.19 25.25 -7.08
C GLN A 54 -1.52 24.09 -6.32
N PRO A 55 -0.21 24.12 -6.12
CA PRO A 55 0.49 23.06 -5.41
C PRO A 55 0.18 23.06 -3.91
N VAL A 56 0.21 21.88 -3.32
CA VAL A 56 0.12 21.67 -1.88
C VAL A 56 1.50 21.28 -1.34
N SER A 57 1.98 22.04 -0.35
CA SER A 57 3.25 21.72 0.31
C SER A 57 3.10 20.51 1.22
N MET A 58 3.76 19.41 0.86
CA MET A 58 3.75 18.15 1.60
C MET A 58 5.01 17.96 2.42
N VAL A 59 4.85 17.27 3.56
CA VAL A 59 5.96 16.92 4.46
C VAL A 59 5.86 15.47 4.86
N ALA A 60 6.81 14.68 4.41
CA ALA A 60 7.00 13.28 4.81
C ALA A 60 8.12 13.15 5.85
N LYS A 61 8.24 11.96 6.45
CA LYS A 61 9.34 11.60 7.35
C LYS A 61 10.28 10.62 6.64
N LEU A 62 11.51 11.05 6.44
CA LEU A 62 12.57 10.23 5.84
C LEU A 62 13.49 9.68 6.95
N TYR A 63 13.71 8.37 6.91
CA TYR A 63 14.63 7.67 7.80
C TYR A 63 15.69 6.98 6.95
N LEU A 64 16.96 7.24 7.21
CA LEU A 64 18.07 6.67 6.45
C LEU A 64 18.99 5.86 7.36
N PRO A 65 19.49 4.71 6.91
CA PRO A 65 20.61 4.05 7.55
C PRO A 65 21.87 4.90 7.43
N LYS A 66 22.85 4.68 8.29
CA LYS A 66 24.18 5.27 8.14
C LYS A 66 24.86 4.63 6.92
N SER A 67 25.25 5.44 5.95
CA SER A 67 25.93 4.98 4.74
C SER A 67 26.65 6.13 4.06
N ASP A 68 27.82 5.84 3.50
CA ASP A 68 28.58 6.76 2.64
C ASP A 68 28.21 6.61 1.15
N LYS A 69 27.28 5.69 0.85
CA LYS A 69 26.78 5.44 -0.50
C LYS A 69 25.27 5.65 -0.55
N PRO A 70 24.70 5.97 -1.72
CA PRO A 70 23.25 5.99 -1.90
C PRO A 70 22.62 4.68 -1.46
N VAL A 71 21.51 4.74 -0.72
CA VAL A 71 20.83 3.59 -0.14
C VAL A 71 19.54 3.25 -0.89
N PRO A 72 19.13 1.97 -0.93
CA PRO A 72 17.78 1.61 -1.32
C PRO A 72 16.76 2.23 -0.36
N LEU A 73 15.54 2.48 -0.84
CA LEU A 73 14.49 3.10 -0.05
C LEU A 73 13.14 2.42 -0.28
N VAL A 74 12.30 2.40 0.75
CA VAL A 74 10.90 1.98 0.65
C VAL A 74 9.98 3.13 1.05
N ILE A 75 9.03 3.48 0.19
CA ILE A 75 7.90 4.33 0.56
C ILE A 75 6.90 3.45 1.32
N VAL A 76 6.54 3.86 2.53
CA VAL A 76 5.61 3.13 3.40
C VAL A 76 4.35 3.96 3.58
N GLN A 77 3.23 3.47 3.03
CA GLN A 77 2.00 4.22 2.89
C GLN A 77 0.90 3.74 3.82
N HIS A 78 0.28 4.67 4.54
CA HIS A 78 -0.86 4.37 5.42
C HIS A 78 -2.16 4.14 4.63
N GLY A 79 -3.13 3.44 5.24
CA GLY A 79 -4.49 3.28 4.71
C GLY A 79 -5.33 4.55 4.84
N THR A 80 -6.66 4.39 4.96
CA THR A 80 -7.60 5.50 5.22
C THR A 80 -7.39 6.14 6.59
N ALA A 81 -6.96 5.35 7.59
CA ALA A 81 -6.64 5.86 8.91
C ALA A 81 -5.36 6.71 8.90
N GLN A 82 -5.33 7.77 9.70
CA GLN A 82 -4.15 8.60 9.87
C GLN A 82 -2.95 7.82 10.43
N ILE A 83 -1.75 8.31 10.18
CA ILE A 83 -0.48 7.74 10.66
C ILE A 83 -0.49 7.47 12.17
N LYS A 84 -1.12 8.36 12.98
CA LYS A 84 -1.21 8.18 14.44
C LYS A 84 -1.89 6.85 14.84
N ASN A 85 -2.82 6.36 14.03
CA ASN A 85 -3.61 5.14 14.32
C ASN A 85 -2.85 3.83 14.01
N ILE A 86 -1.72 3.92 13.28
CA ILE A 86 -0.82 2.80 13.00
C ILE A 86 0.60 3.07 13.49
N LYS A 87 0.76 3.97 14.46
CA LYS A 87 2.05 4.33 15.05
C LYS A 87 2.79 3.13 15.65
N SER A 88 2.06 2.17 16.24
CA SER A 88 2.65 0.93 16.76
C SER A 88 3.37 0.13 15.67
N TRP A 89 2.79 0.02 14.49
CA TRP A 89 3.39 -0.62 13.34
C TRP A 89 4.65 0.13 12.86
N TYR A 90 4.56 1.44 12.66
CA TYR A 90 5.73 2.24 12.26
C TYR A 90 6.89 2.16 13.24
N ASN A 91 6.61 2.03 14.54
CA ASN A 91 7.65 1.87 15.55
C ASN A 91 8.43 0.54 15.44
N ILE A 92 7.94 -0.44 14.69
CA ILE A 92 8.56 -1.74 14.48
C ILE A 92 9.15 -1.84 13.08
N ILE A 93 8.37 -1.53 12.05
CA ILE A 93 8.80 -1.74 10.66
C ILE A 93 9.91 -0.75 10.23
N ILE A 94 9.87 0.50 10.70
CA ILE A 94 10.90 1.49 10.34
C ILE A 94 12.27 1.07 10.85
N PRO A 95 12.49 0.75 12.14
CA PRO A 95 13.78 0.23 12.60
C PRO A 95 14.20 -1.02 11.83
N ALA A 96 13.30 -1.99 11.62
CA ALA A 96 13.62 -3.24 10.94
C ALA A 96 14.15 -3.03 9.51
N LEU A 97 13.56 -2.12 8.74
CA LEU A 97 14.04 -1.78 7.41
C LEU A 97 15.37 -1.00 7.46
N VAL A 98 15.48 0.01 8.34
CA VAL A 98 16.69 0.83 8.46
C VAL A 98 17.89 -0.01 8.93
N ASP A 99 17.70 -0.90 9.90
CA ASP A 99 18.75 -1.83 10.38
C ASP A 99 19.13 -2.84 9.28
N SER A 100 18.22 -3.12 8.38
CA SER A 100 18.49 -3.90 7.16
C SER A 100 19.20 -3.09 6.06
N GLY A 101 19.56 -1.83 6.30
CA GLY A 101 20.25 -0.96 5.35
C GLY A 101 19.32 -0.39 4.26
N ILE A 102 18.02 -0.32 4.51
CA ILE A 102 17.01 0.20 3.59
C ILE A 102 16.39 1.47 4.21
N GLY A 103 16.46 2.59 3.49
CA GLY A 103 15.80 3.82 3.90
C GLY A 103 14.28 3.68 3.89
N VAL A 104 13.59 4.53 4.65
CA VAL A 104 12.13 4.53 4.73
C VAL A 104 11.59 5.95 4.57
N LEU A 105 10.67 6.16 3.63
CA LEU A 105 9.84 7.35 3.57
C LEU A 105 8.44 7.02 4.10
N VAL A 106 8.02 7.65 5.19
CA VAL A 106 6.64 7.61 5.66
C VAL A 106 5.92 8.83 5.11
N ASN A 107 5.09 8.61 4.10
CA ASN A 107 4.31 9.65 3.48
C ASN A 107 2.99 9.89 4.23
N ASP A 108 2.56 11.15 4.32
CA ASP A 108 1.36 11.56 5.05
C ASP A 108 0.49 12.43 4.16
N HIS A 109 -0.59 11.85 3.64
CA HIS A 109 -1.51 12.55 2.75
C HIS A 109 -2.29 13.68 3.40
N TYR A 110 -2.45 13.65 4.72
CA TYR A 110 -3.40 14.50 5.43
C TYR A 110 -2.77 15.76 6.03
N THR A 111 -1.56 15.66 6.59
CA THR A 111 -0.96 16.77 7.34
C THR A 111 -0.72 18.00 6.46
N GLY A 112 -0.19 17.83 5.25
CA GLY A 112 0.03 18.93 4.30
C GLY A 112 -1.26 19.63 3.89
N ARG A 113 -2.37 18.90 3.83
CA ARG A 113 -3.71 19.41 3.50
C ARG A 113 -4.50 19.88 4.72
N LYS A 114 -3.90 19.86 5.92
CA LYS A 114 -4.56 20.23 7.19
C LYS A 114 -5.83 19.43 7.47
N VAL A 115 -5.93 18.21 6.95
CA VAL A 115 -7.06 17.32 7.20
C VAL A 115 -6.95 16.79 8.63
N LYS A 116 -7.94 17.13 9.47
CA LYS A 116 -7.93 16.83 10.91
C LYS A 116 -8.79 15.62 11.29
N LYS A 117 -9.73 15.23 10.42
CA LYS A 117 -10.66 14.11 10.72
C LYS A 117 -9.92 12.77 10.61
N ASP A 118 -10.11 11.89 11.59
CA ASP A 118 -9.78 10.48 11.44
C ASP A 118 -10.71 9.90 10.36
N PHE A 119 -10.19 9.04 9.47
CA PHE A 119 -10.94 8.50 8.35
C PHE A 119 -11.49 9.56 7.37
N ALA A 120 -10.75 10.65 7.16
CA ALA A 120 -11.10 11.58 6.10
C ALA A 120 -10.90 10.90 4.74
N TRP A 121 -11.94 10.97 3.92
CA TRP A 121 -11.84 10.54 2.54
C TRP A 121 -10.99 11.55 1.77
N LEU A 122 -10.03 11.05 1.04
CA LEU A 122 -9.23 11.82 0.08
C LEU A 122 -9.20 11.00 -1.20
N ASN A 123 -9.52 11.63 -2.32
CA ASN A 123 -9.57 10.96 -3.63
C ASN A 123 -8.34 10.11 -3.86
N PHE A 124 -8.55 8.92 -4.42
CA PHE A 124 -7.48 7.99 -4.69
C PHE A 124 -6.45 8.57 -5.66
N SER A 125 -6.92 9.30 -6.70
CA SER A 125 -6.07 10.03 -7.63
C SER A 125 -5.16 11.07 -6.95
N THR A 126 -5.66 11.78 -5.92
CA THR A 126 -4.85 12.70 -5.12
C THR A 126 -3.77 11.96 -4.33
N ARG A 127 -4.09 10.81 -3.75
CA ARG A 127 -3.13 10.00 -3.00
C ARG A 127 -2.04 9.42 -3.91
N LEU A 128 -2.43 8.98 -5.11
CA LEU A 128 -1.47 8.54 -6.13
C LEU A 128 -0.54 9.68 -6.55
N ALA A 129 -1.08 10.89 -6.78
CA ALA A 129 -0.28 12.07 -7.11
C ALA A 129 0.74 12.39 -6.00
N ASP A 130 0.36 12.28 -4.73
CA ASP A 130 1.30 12.47 -3.62
C ASP A 130 2.49 11.51 -3.69
N ASN A 131 2.23 10.24 -3.98
CA ASN A 131 3.29 9.24 -4.07
C ASN A 131 4.15 9.39 -5.33
N ILE A 132 3.55 9.80 -6.45
CA ILE A 132 4.26 10.13 -7.70
C ILE A 132 5.21 11.32 -7.47
N GLU A 133 4.72 12.40 -6.88
CA GLU A 133 5.53 13.59 -6.65
C GLU A 133 6.60 13.40 -5.55
N ALA A 134 6.29 12.57 -4.53
CA ALA A 134 7.28 12.14 -3.56
C ALA A 134 8.40 11.33 -4.23
N PHE A 135 8.07 10.35 -5.09
CA PHE A 135 9.03 9.57 -5.87
C PHE A 135 9.88 10.48 -6.76
N ASN A 136 9.25 11.38 -7.54
CA ASN A 136 9.92 12.30 -8.45
C ASN A 136 10.88 13.26 -7.72
N THR A 137 10.64 13.50 -6.44
CA THR A 137 11.54 14.27 -5.58
C THR A 137 12.65 13.40 -5.00
N LEU A 138 12.33 12.15 -4.59
CA LEU A 138 13.30 11.21 -4.03
C LEU A 138 14.41 10.84 -5.00
N VAL A 139 14.09 10.64 -6.28
CA VAL A 139 15.09 10.27 -7.30
C VAL A 139 16.16 11.36 -7.54
N LYS A 140 15.93 12.56 -7.02
CA LYS A 140 16.89 13.68 -7.06
C LYS A 140 17.74 13.78 -5.79
N ASP A 141 17.43 13.01 -4.75
CA ASP A 141 18.19 13.02 -3.49
C ASP A 141 19.42 12.11 -3.61
N SER A 142 20.60 12.71 -3.57
CA SER A 142 21.89 11.98 -3.73
C SER A 142 22.15 10.89 -2.69
N ARG A 143 21.40 10.87 -1.59
CA ARG A 143 21.52 9.85 -0.55
C ARG A 143 20.76 8.56 -0.90
N ILE A 144 19.92 8.58 -1.94
CA ILE A 144 19.02 7.50 -2.33
C ILE A 144 19.45 6.93 -3.68
N ASP A 145 19.47 5.59 -3.80
CA ASP A 145 19.65 4.95 -5.10
C ASP A 145 18.32 5.02 -5.88
N PRO A 146 18.24 5.83 -6.96
CA PRO A 146 16.99 6.04 -7.68
C PRO A 146 16.48 4.78 -8.40
N LYS A 147 17.32 3.76 -8.57
CA LYS A 147 16.94 2.47 -9.17
C LYS A 147 16.45 1.45 -8.15
N LYS A 148 16.51 1.78 -6.85
CA LYS A 148 16.21 0.88 -5.74
C LYS A 148 15.17 1.48 -4.81
N ILE A 149 14.11 2.05 -5.36
CA ILE A 149 12.97 2.57 -4.60
C ILE A 149 11.83 1.58 -4.70
N GLY A 150 11.45 0.97 -3.57
CA GLY A 150 10.28 0.10 -3.45
C GLY A 150 9.08 0.82 -2.87
N PHE A 151 7.92 0.19 -2.96
CA PHE A 151 6.67 0.71 -2.40
C PHE A 151 5.93 -0.37 -1.61
N THR A 152 5.46 -0.03 -0.42
CA THR A 152 4.52 -0.83 0.38
C THR A 152 3.46 0.05 0.99
N GLY A 153 2.29 -0.51 1.20
CA GLY A 153 1.20 0.18 1.84
C GLY A 153 0.12 -0.78 2.33
N TYR A 154 -0.80 -0.27 3.12
CA TYR A 154 -1.76 -1.05 3.88
C TYR A 154 -3.17 -0.62 3.55
N SER A 155 -4.10 -1.55 3.24
CA SER A 155 -5.48 -1.23 2.90
C SER A 155 -5.53 -0.27 1.69
N TYR A 156 -6.07 0.91 1.82
CA TYR A 156 -6.07 1.94 0.78
C TYR A 156 -4.65 2.29 0.29
N GLY A 157 -3.63 2.31 1.20
CA GLY A 157 -2.22 2.41 0.81
C GLY A 157 -1.69 1.15 0.09
N GLY A 158 -2.29 -0.01 0.35
CA GLY A 158 -2.04 -1.23 -0.40
C GLY A 158 -2.58 -1.14 -1.83
N MET A 159 -3.74 -0.51 -2.04
CA MET A 159 -4.22 -0.20 -3.39
C MET A 159 -3.25 0.73 -4.13
N GLU A 160 -2.69 1.74 -3.47
CA GLU A 160 -1.67 2.62 -4.08
C GLU A 160 -0.44 1.82 -4.51
N ALA A 161 0.02 0.86 -3.68
CA ALA A 161 1.14 -0.01 -4.02
C ALA A 161 0.84 -0.90 -5.25
N LEU A 162 -0.40 -1.38 -5.38
CA LEU A 162 -0.86 -2.17 -6.52
C LEU A 162 -0.95 -1.30 -7.79
N PHE A 163 -1.58 -0.13 -7.68
CA PHE A 163 -1.85 0.74 -8.83
C PHE A 163 -0.57 1.35 -9.42
N LEU A 164 0.37 1.78 -8.60
CA LEU A 164 1.65 2.34 -9.08
C LEU A 164 2.53 1.33 -9.83
N ALA A 165 2.16 0.05 -9.85
CA ALA A 165 2.81 -0.97 -10.66
C ALA A 165 2.27 -1.06 -12.09
N TYR A 166 1.13 -0.41 -12.44
CA TYR A 166 0.64 -0.41 -13.82
C TYR A 166 1.50 0.49 -14.72
N LYS A 167 1.71 0.04 -15.96
CA LYS A 167 2.52 0.76 -16.97
C LYS A 167 2.11 2.21 -17.20
N PRO A 168 0.81 2.60 -17.25
CA PRO A 168 0.44 4.00 -17.46
C PRO A 168 1.06 4.97 -16.45
N PHE A 169 1.27 4.54 -15.19
CA PHE A 169 1.92 5.40 -14.18
C PHE A 169 3.38 5.71 -14.47
N GLN A 170 4.06 4.90 -15.31
CA GLN A 170 5.45 5.17 -15.69
C GLN A 170 5.62 6.49 -16.45
N THR A 171 4.57 6.96 -17.13
CA THR A 171 4.59 8.25 -17.84
C THR A 171 4.63 9.45 -16.88
N LEU A 172 4.26 9.25 -15.62
CA LEU A 172 4.20 10.28 -14.58
C LEU A 172 5.42 10.27 -13.66
N LEU A 173 6.22 9.19 -13.70
CA LEU A 173 7.38 8.97 -12.85
C LEU A 173 8.69 9.32 -13.57
N ASN A 174 9.63 9.93 -12.84
CA ASN A 174 11.02 10.15 -13.32
C ASN A 174 11.88 8.90 -13.09
N GLY A 175 11.37 7.73 -13.43
CA GLY A 175 11.95 6.43 -13.22
C GLY A 175 10.87 5.38 -13.00
N SER A 176 11.18 4.31 -12.27
CA SER A 176 10.22 3.27 -11.94
C SER A 176 10.44 2.72 -10.55
N PHE A 177 9.38 2.30 -9.89
CA PHE A 177 9.52 1.52 -8.66
C PHE A 177 10.19 0.19 -8.94
N ALA A 178 11.12 -0.20 -8.06
CA ALA A 178 11.89 -1.43 -8.20
C ALA A 178 11.16 -2.67 -7.64
N ALA A 179 10.20 -2.49 -6.72
CA ALA A 179 9.41 -3.59 -6.15
C ALA A 179 8.16 -3.06 -5.46
N HIS A 180 7.08 -3.87 -5.42
CA HIS A 180 5.80 -3.52 -4.80
C HIS A 180 5.36 -4.60 -3.82
N LEU A 181 4.93 -4.20 -2.61
CA LEU A 181 4.43 -5.11 -1.57
C LEU A 181 3.12 -4.57 -0.98
N PRO A 182 1.98 -4.72 -1.70
CA PRO A 182 0.67 -4.32 -1.20
C PRO A 182 0.17 -5.26 -0.10
N PHE A 183 -0.30 -4.70 1.03
CA PHE A 183 -0.96 -5.42 2.10
C PHE A 183 -2.46 -5.20 2.04
N TYR A 184 -3.20 -6.28 1.98
CA TYR A 184 -4.67 -6.33 1.94
C TYR A 184 -5.29 -5.17 1.17
N PRO A 185 -4.89 -4.97 -0.11
CA PRO A 185 -5.52 -4.00 -0.98
C PRO A 185 -6.96 -4.41 -1.29
N ALA A 186 -7.81 -3.47 -1.68
CA ALA A 186 -9.02 -3.80 -2.40
C ALA A 186 -8.66 -4.08 -3.87
N CYS A 187 -9.02 -5.26 -4.37
CA CYS A 187 -8.80 -5.65 -5.78
C CYS A 187 -10.11 -5.79 -6.56
N ASP A 188 -11.19 -5.33 -6.00
CA ASP A 188 -12.52 -5.29 -6.60
C ASP A 188 -12.63 -4.21 -7.69
N ALA A 189 -11.81 -3.15 -7.62
CA ALA A 189 -11.63 -2.14 -8.65
C ALA A 189 -10.15 -2.05 -9.02
N VAL A 190 -9.78 -2.56 -10.19
CA VAL A 190 -8.39 -2.61 -10.70
C VAL A 190 -8.30 -1.94 -12.05
N MET A 191 -7.11 -1.87 -12.64
CA MET A 191 -6.94 -1.44 -14.03
C MET A 191 -6.79 -2.66 -14.95
N GLN A 192 -7.15 -2.51 -16.23
CA GLN A 192 -7.00 -3.58 -17.22
C GLN A 192 -5.61 -3.58 -17.88
N GLU A 193 -4.93 -2.45 -17.83
CA GLU A 193 -3.62 -2.23 -18.44
C GLU A 193 -2.56 -3.22 -17.90
N ASP A 194 -1.48 -3.33 -18.63
CA ASP A 194 -0.35 -4.13 -18.24
C ASP A 194 0.36 -3.54 -17.01
N MET A 195 0.94 -4.43 -16.24
CA MET A 195 1.85 -4.05 -15.15
C MET A 195 3.29 -3.94 -15.64
N THR A 196 4.11 -3.25 -14.88
CA THR A 196 5.57 -3.27 -15.05
C THR A 196 6.12 -4.66 -14.70
N ASN A 197 7.40 -4.90 -15.03
CA ASN A 197 8.07 -6.14 -14.63
C ASN A 197 8.67 -6.07 -13.20
N ALA A 198 8.35 -5.04 -12.43
CA ALA A 198 8.83 -4.92 -11.05
C ALA A 198 8.25 -6.07 -10.21
N PRO A 199 9.06 -6.76 -9.40
CA PRO A 199 8.59 -7.79 -8.50
C PRO A 199 7.45 -7.29 -7.62
N MET A 200 6.37 -8.09 -7.55
CA MET A 200 5.22 -7.81 -6.69
C MET A 200 4.83 -9.07 -5.92
N LYS A 201 4.48 -8.89 -4.64
CA LYS A 201 3.82 -9.92 -3.83
C LYS A 201 2.68 -9.27 -3.06
N ILE A 202 1.46 -9.77 -3.25
CA ILE A 202 0.28 -9.27 -2.54
C ILE A 202 0.12 -10.06 -1.25
N ILE A 203 0.09 -9.37 -0.11
CA ILE A 203 -0.14 -9.99 1.19
C ILE A 203 -1.61 -9.79 1.58
N LEU A 204 -2.31 -10.88 1.85
CA LEU A 204 -3.75 -10.93 2.08
C LEU A 204 -4.07 -11.46 3.48
N ALA A 205 -5.19 -11.06 4.02
CA ALA A 205 -5.79 -11.63 5.21
C ALA A 205 -6.95 -12.56 4.80
N GLU A 206 -6.95 -13.82 5.28
CA GLU A 206 -7.95 -14.81 4.86
C GLU A 206 -9.37 -14.41 5.22
N LEU A 207 -9.57 -13.90 6.43
CA LEU A 207 -10.88 -13.53 6.98
C LEU A 207 -11.17 -12.02 6.82
N ASP A 208 -10.60 -11.39 5.81
CA ASP A 208 -10.83 -9.98 5.52
C ASP A 208 -12.23 -9.78 4.92
N ASP A 209 -13.13 -9.17 5.67
CA ASP A 209 -14.47 -8.78 5.25
C ASP A 209 -14.58 -7.29 4.88
N TYR A 210 -13.46 -6.56 4.98
CA TYR A 210 -13.37 -5.16 4.56
C TYR A 210 -12.92 -5.04 3.09
N THR A 211 -11.82 -5.72 2.74
CA THR A 211 -11.27 -5.84 1.39
C THR A 211 -11.03 -7.32 1.09
N PRO A 212 -12.09 -8.08 0.73
CA PRO A 212 -12.03 -9.54 0.69
C PRO A 212 -10.93 -10.10 -0.22
N ALA A 213 -10.16 -11.03 0.33
CA ALA A 213 -9.03 -11.66 -0.35
C ALA A 213 -9.40 -12.29 -1.70
N LYS A 214 -10.64 -12.75 -1.86
CA LYS A 214 -11.14 -13.40 -3.10
C LYS A 214 -10.85 -12.57 -4.36
N PHE A 215 -11.08 -11.26 -4.31
CA PHE A 215 -10.86 -10.38 -5.46
C PHE A 215 -9.38 -10.31 -5.86
N CYS A 216 -8.49 -10.21 -4.86
CA CYS A 216 -7.06 -10.20 -5.12
C CYS A 216 -6.54 -11.58 -5.58
N ILE A 217 -7.08 -12.68 -5.05
CA ILE A 217 -6.73 -14.04 -5.49
C ILE A 217 -7.08 -14.24 -6.96
N ASP A 218 -8.30 -13.85 -7.36
CA ASP A 218 -8.74 -13.96 -8.75
C ASP A 218 -7.96 -13.03 -9.69
N TYR A 219 -7.67 -11.81 -9.23
CA TYR A 219 -6.83 -10.87 -9.96
C TYR A 219 -5.39 -11.38 -10.12
N ALA A 220 -4.77 -11.88 -9.05
CA ALA A 220 -3.42 -12.41 -9.07
C ALA A 220 -3.28 -13.62 -10.03
N LYS A 221 -4.27 -14.51 -10.06
CA LYS A 221 -4.32 -15.61 -11.03
C LYS A 221 -4.30 -15.11 -12.48
N LYS A 222 -5.11 -14.07 -12.79
CA LYS A 222 -5.18 -13.47 -14.15
C LYS A 222 -3.88 -12.81 -14.57
N LYS A 223 -3.18 -12.16 -13.63
CA LYS A 223 -1.96 -11.40 -13.90
C LYS A 223 -0.67 -12.17 -13.57
N ASN A 224 -0.76 -13.41 -13.11
CA ASN A 224 0.38 -14.25 -12.67
C ASN A 224 1.24 -13.56 -11.62
N LEU A 225 0.60 -13.05 -10.56
CA LEU A 225 1.26 -12.36 -9.45
C LEU A 225 1.41 -13.29 -8.24
N ASP A 226 2.48 -13.09 -7.47
CA ASP A 226 2.68 -13.78 -6.21
C ASP A 226 1.71 -13.26 -5.15
N ILE A 227 1.12 -14.19 -4.40
CA ILE A 227 0.30 -13.88 -3.22
C ILE A 227 0.80 -14.63 -2.00
N LEU A 228 0.58 -14.03 -0.83
CA LEU A 228 0.78 -14.68 0.47
C LEU A 228 -0.45 -14.43 1.33
N VAL A 229 -1.17 -15.49 1.67
CA VAL A 229 -2.36 -15.42 2.52
C VAL A 229 -1.97 -15.69 3.98
N TYR A 230 -2.40 -14.83 4.88
CA TYR A 230 -2.29 -15.00 6.32
C TYR A 230 -3.55 -15.68 6.81
N GLU A 231 -3.44 -16.96 7.13
CA GLU A 231 -4.55 -17.79 7.63
C GLU A 231 -5.10 -17.24 8.94
N GLY A 232 -6.41 -17.18 9.07
CA GLY A 232 -7.13 -16.66 10.24
C GLY A 232 -7.02 -15.14 10.45
N ALA A 233 -6.25 -14.43 9.63
CA ALA A 233 -6.05 -13.00 9.78
C ALA A 233 -7.25 -12.20 9.28
N HIS A 234 -7.52 -11.07 9.94
CA HIS A 234 -8.51 -10.08 9.56
C HIS A 234 -7.88 -8.80 9.01
N HIS A 235 -8.70 -7.91 8.44
CA HIS A 235 -8.23 -6.61 7.97
C HIS A 235 -7.43 -5.86 9.04
N GLY A 236 -6.28 -5.30 8.65
CA GLY A 236 -5.44 -4.49 9.54
C GLY A 236 -4.62 -5.28 10.54
N PHE A 237 -4.31 -6.55 10.27
CA PHE A 237 -3.52 -7.45 11.13
C PHE A 237 -2.09 -6.96 11.44
N ILE A 238 -1.59 -5.95 10.74
CA ILE A 238 -0.34 -5.25 11.11
C ILE A 238 -0.43 -4.49 12.44
N LYS A 239 -1.60 -4.43 13.05
CA LYS A 239 -1.80 -3.80 14.36
C LYS A 239 -2.06 -4.88 15.40
N LYS A 240 -1.22 -4.94 16.44
CA LYS A 240 -1.55 -5.75 17.62
C LYS A 240 -2.77 -5.13 18.31
N LYS A 241 -3.95 -5.62 17.95
CA LYS A 241 -5.24 -5.17 18.49
C LYS A 241 -6.22 -6.32 18.47
N SER A 242 -6.95 -6.52 19.56
CA SER A 242 -8.05 -7.48 19.62
C SER A 242 -9.02 -7.24 18.48
N LEU A 243 -9.61 -8.31 17.97
CA LEU A 243 -10.64 -8.26 16.93
C LEU A 243 -11.77 -7.32 17.36
N SER A 244 -12.13 -6.40 16.49
CA SER A 244 -13.16 -5.38 16.75
C SER A 244 -14.09 -5.28 15.55
N PHE A 245 -15.39 -5.23 15.81
CA PHE A 245 -16.42 -5.01 14.79
C PHE A 245 -16.72 -3.52 14.66
N HIS A 246 -16.69 -3.00 13.43
CA HIS A 246 -16.94 -1.62 13.06
C HIS A 246 -18.26 -1.52 12.28
N LYS A 247 -19.37 -1.42 12.99
CA LYS A 247 -20.72 -1.48 12.43
C LYS A 247 -21.04 -0.43 11.36
N ASP A 248 -20.37 0.73 11.41
CA ASP A 248 -20.62 1.87 10.52
C ASP A 248 -19.64 1.96 9.34
N ALA A 249 -18.63 1.09 9.30
CA ALA A 249 -17.66 1.07 8.21
C ALA A 249 -18.27 0.44 6.95
N TRP A 250 -18.09 1.13 5.82
CA TRP A 250 -18.53 0.64 4.51
C TRP A 250 -17.55 -0.37 3.92
N THR A 251 -18.08 -1.39 3.28
CA THR A 251 -17.34 -2.35 2.47
C THR A 251 -18.05 -2.62 1.15
N TRP A 252 -17.29 -2.96 0.10
CA TRP A 252 -17.80 -3.39 -1.19
C TRP A 252 -17.70 -4.91 -1.38
N ALA A 253 -17.63 -5.65 -0.26
CA ALA A 253 -17.47 -7.11 -0.26
C ALA A 253 -18.54 -7.87 -1.05
N ASN A 254 -19.75 -7.28 -1.17
CA ASN A 254 -20.89 -7.83 -1.88
C ASN A 254 -21.03 -7.30 -3.32
N CYS A 255 -20.16 -6.38 -3.74
CA CYS A 255 -20.16 -5.89 -5.10
C CYS A 255 -19.53 -6.92 -6.05
N SER A 256 -19.87 -6.85 -7.33
CA SER A 256 -19.31 -7.75 -8.35
C SER A 256 -17.90 -7.35 -8.79
N GLY A 257 -17.49 -6.14 -8.48
CA GLY A 257 -16.20 -5.58 -8.88
C GLY A 257 -16.20 -5.01 -10.30
N GLY A 258 -15.01 -4.55 -10.71
CA GLY A 258 -14.86 -3.93 -12.02
C GLY A 258 -13.44 -3.40 -12.29
N TYR A 259 -13.37 -2.37 -13.14
CA TYR A 259 -12.09 -1.76 -13.49
C TYR A 259 -12.21 -0.25 -13.68
N ILE A 260 -11.09 0.43 -13.51
CA ILE A 260 -10.94 1.87 -13.66
C ILE A 260 -10.11 2.12 -14.92
N ASN A 261 -10.60 3.01 -15.78
CA ASN A 261 -9.92 3.42 -17.00
C ASN A 261 -9.02 4.64 -16.77
N THR A 262 -8.01 4.81 -17.61
CA THR A 262 -7.10 5.97 -17.57
C THR A 262 -7.78 7.30 -17.87
N ASP A 263 -8.91 7.29 -18.57
CA ASP A 263 -9.74 8.47 -18.83
C ASP A 263 -10.59 8.93 -17.63
N GLY A 264 -10.61 8.10 -16.56
CA GLY A 264 -11.36 8.37 -15.34
C GLY A 264 -12.75 7.76 -15.30
N THR A 265 -13.16 7.03 -16.34
CA THR A 265 -14.41 6.25 -16.30
C THR A 265 -14.18 4.93 -15.56
N TRP A 266 -15.24 4.43 -14.90
CA TRP A 266 -15.21 3.14 -14.20
C TRP A 266 -16.24 2.20 -14.81
N PHE A 267 -15.83 0.98 -15.15
CA PHE A 267 -16.77 -0.09 -15.40
C PHE A 267 -16.90 -0.93 -14.14
N TYR A 268 -18.05 -0.82 -13.48
CA TYR A 268 -18.25 -1.47 -12.17
C TYR A 268 -19.73 -1.84 -12.03
N GLU A 269 -20.04 -2.98 -11.40
CA GLU A 269 -21.40 -3.48 -11.28
C GLU A 269 -22.11 -3.61 -12.65
N ASN A 270 -21.38 -4.08 -13.66
CA ASN A 270 -21.85 -4.27 -15.04
C ASN A 270 -22.38 -3.00 -15.74
N GLN A 271 -21.91 -1.84 -15.32
CA GLN A 271 -22.23 -0.57 -15.98
C GLN A 271 -21.03 0.38 -16.02
N LEU A 272 -21.07 1.29 -16.99
CA LEU A 272 -20.10 2.37 -17.12
C LEU A 272 -20.54 3.55 -16.25
N TRP A 273 -19.61 4.01 -15.40
CA TRP A 273 -19.78 5.18 -14.55
C TRP A 273 -18.88 6.30 -15.05
N THR A 274 -19.45 7.52 -15.08
CA THR A 274 -18.76 8.75 -15.46
C THR A 274 -19.04 9.81 -14.40
N GLY A 275 -18.10 10.72 -14.20
CA GLY A 275 -18.18 11.77 -13.18
C GLY A 275 -16.87 11.94 -12.44
N THR A 276 -16.92 12.66 -11.35
CA THR A 276 -15.80 12.73 -10.41
C THR A 276 -15.61 11.41 -9.66
N GLU A 277 -14.41 11.15 -9.20
CA GLU A 277 -14.11 9.93 -8.42
C GLU A 277 -15.02 9.80 -7.17
N ASP A 278 -15.33 10.93 -6.52
CA ASP A 278 -16.21 10.93 -5.35
C ASP A 278 -17.66 10.57 -5.71
N GLU A 279 -18.19 11.13 -6.81
CA GLU A 279 -19.55 10.81 -7.30
C GLU A 279 -19.67 9.34 -7.66
N ILE A 280 -18.70 8.80 -8.41
CA ILE A 280 -18.68 7.38 -8.80
C ILE A 280 -18.59 6.48 -7.56
N THR A 281 -17.66 6.76 -6.66
CA THR A 281 -17.46 5.98 -5.42
C THR A 281 -18.73 5.96 -4.58
N TRP A 282 -19.40 7.11 -4.44
CA TRP A 282 -20.65 7.20 -3.67
C TRP A 282 -21.77 6.43 -4.33
N ALA A 283 -21.96 6.58 -5.63
CA ALA A 283 -23.01 5.87 -6.37
C ALA A 283 -22.83 4.34 -6.34
N ILE A 284 -21.60 3.84 -6.43
CA ILE A 284 -21.30 2.41 -6.25
C ILE A 284 -21.60 1.98 -4.81
N THR A 285 -21.23 2.80 -3.82
CA THR A 285 -21.50 2.51 -2.42
C THR A 285 -22.99 2.40 -2.13
N GLU A 286 -23.80 3.28 -2.71
CA GLU A 286 -25.25 3.21 -2.59
C GLU A 286 -25.87 1.98 -3.30
N LYS A 287 -25.27 1.56 -4.42
CA LYS A 287 -25.77 0.44 -5.22
C LYS A 287 -25.52 -0.94 -4.58
N CYS A 288 -24.34 -1.18 -4.08
CA CYS A 288 -23.94 -2.53 -3.61
C CYS A 288 -23.13 -2.54 -2.30
N GLY A 289 -22.76 -1.37 -1.77
CA GLY A 289 -22.03 -1.29 -0.53
C GLY A 289 -22.84 -1.78 0.66
N THR A 290 -22.16 -2.37 1.63
CA THR A 290 -22.76 -2.82 2.89
C THR A 290 -21.96 -2.27 4.07
N ARG A 291 -22.51 -2.39 5.29
CA ARG A 291 -21.85 -1.92 6.50
C ARG A 291 -21.50 -3.09 7.41
N GLY A 292 -20.45 -2.89 8.18
CA GLY A 292 -20.02 -3.82 9.21
C GLY A 292 -18.83 -4.65 8.76
N VAL A 293 -17.67 -4.40 9.39
CA VAL A 293 -16.41 -5.08 9.08
C VAL A 293 -15.63 -5.37 10.36
N HIS A 294 -14.75 -6.37 10.29
CA HIS A 294 -13.86 -6.71 11.39
C HIS A 294 -12.45 -6.20 11.12
N THR A 295 -11.77 -5.71 12.13
CA THR A 295 -10.35 -5.38 12.08
C THR A 295 -9.64 -5.85 13.35
N GLY A 296 -8.43 -6.32 13.22
CA GLY A 296 -7.62 -6.75 14.37
C GLY A 296 -6.39 -7.51 13.92
N GLY A 297 -5.51 -7.81 14.87
CA GLY A 297 -4.31 -8.60 14.60
C GLY A 297 -3.61 -9.06 15.86
N THR A 298 -2.94 -10.19 15.76
CA THR A 298 -2.14 -10.81 16.80
C THR A 298 -0.70 -10.26 16.81
N LYS A 299 0.05 -10.57 17.86
CA LYS A 299 1.47 -10.23 17.90
C LYS A 299 2.26 -11.05 16.87
N GLU A 300 1.88 -12.28 16.68
CA GLU A 300 2.49 -13.24 15.74
C GLU A 300 2.35 -12.76 14.31
N GLU A 301 1.16 -12.34 13.91
CA GLU A 301 0.91 -11.75 12.58
C GLU A 301 1.73 -10.49 12.35
N VAL A 302 1.80 -9.60 13.34
CA VAL A 302 2.62 -8.38 13.26
C VAL A 302 4.09 -8.71 13.04
N LEU A 303 4.66 -9.65 13.81
CA LEU A 303 6.07 -10.02 13.68
C LEU A 303 6.35 -10.69 12.33
N ARG A 304 5.49 -11.62 11.91
CA ARG A 304 5.58 -12.24 10.59
C ARG A 304 5.52 -11.19 9.47
N ALA A 305 4.63 -10.20 9.57
CA ALA A 305 4.52 -9.13 8.57
C ALA A 305 5.80 -8.27 8.49
N VAL A 306 6.51 -8.07 9.61
CA VAL A 306 7.82 -7.41 9.61
C VAL A 306 8.84 -8.25 8.86
N ASP A 307 8.94 -9.55 9.20
CA ASP A 307 9.90 -10.46 8.58
C ASP A 307 9.67 -10.60 7.08
N ASP A 308 8.42 -10.79 6.64
CA ASP A 308 8.05 -10.89 5.23
C ASP A 308 8.36 -9.59 4.47
N THR A 309 8.10 -8.43 5.08
CA THR A 309 8.42 -7.13 4.48
C THR A 309 9.93 -6.94 4.29
N VAL A 310 10.70 -7.21 5.34
CA VAL A 310 12.16 -7.07 5.31
C VAL A 310 12.77 -8.06 4.33
N ALA A 311 12.34 -9.32 4.34
CA ALA A 311 12.82 -10.35 3.43
C ALA A 311 12.55 -9.98 1.98
N PHE A 312 11.34 -9.53 1.65
CA PHE A 312 10.96 -9.13 0.30
C PHE A 312 11.84 -7.98 -0.21
N PHE A 313 11.95 -6.89 0.53
CA PHE A 313 12.74 -5.75 0.07
C PHE A 313 14.25 -5.99 0.11
N LYS A 314 14.77 -6.83 0.99
CA LYS A 314 16.18 -7.27 0.91
C LYS A 314 16.48 -8.05 -0.36
N THR A 315 15.54 -8.89 -0.80
CA THR A 315 15.72 -9.69 -2.04
C THR A 315 15.69 -8.81 -3.29
N HIS A 316 14.83 -7.79 -3.33
CA HIS A 316 14.56 -7.05 -4.55
C HIS A 316 15.21 -5.67 -4.64
N LEU A 317 15.72 -5.12 -3.52
CA LEU A 317 16.37 -3.81 -3.51
C LEU A 317 17.87 -3.85 -3.18
N LYS A 318 18.41 -4.98 -2.77
CA LYS A 318 19.84 -5.17 -2.52
C LYS A 318 20.45 -6.03 -3.59
#